data_e74236bf5d0383549032fc25e262ff96
#
_entry.id   e74236bf5d0383549032fc25e262ff96
#
_cell.length_a   1.000
_cell.length_b   1.000
_cell.length_c   1.000
_cell.angle_alpha   90.00
_cell.angle_beta   90.00
_cell.angle_gamma   90.00
#
_symmetry.space_group_name_H-M   'P 1'
#
loop_
_entity.id
_entity.type
_entity.pdbx_description
1 polymer ?
#
loop_
_entity_poly.entity_id
_entity_poly.type
_entity_poly.pdbx_seq_one_letter_code
_entity_poly.pdbx_strand_id
1 'polypeptide(L)'
;MKPFIFTTRNNIHILDLEKTKQGLEKAAKFAKETTSRGGIILFVGTKRQSKEILKNSAIAAAVPYVNVRWLGGTFTNFKTIQKTIRKMEKLESLKASGELESRYTKKERLLIEREIEKMRKLFEGIQSMKKLPDAIFVTDVKHDSIAVKEAQKSKVKIIGLVDTNCSPEGIDYVIPCNDDATKSIELMCSVISEAITEGRQATPVTKEADKLIETK
;
A
#
# COMPACT_ATOMS: atom_id res chain seq x y z
N MET A 1 -15.37 5.85 -17.08
CA MET A 1 -16.17 6.27 -15.89
C MET A 1 -17.68 6.49 -16.16
N LYS A 2 -18.14 6.67 -17.41
CA LYS A 2 -19.59 6.94 -17.72
C LYS A 2 -20.60 6.12 -16.87
N PRO A 3 -20.44 4.81 -16.64
CA PRO A 3 -21.41 4.03 -15.85
C PRO A 3 -21.50 4.45 -14.36
N PHE A 4 -20.51 5.16 -13.81
CA PHE A 4 -20.41 5.55 -12.40
C PHE A 4 -20.79 7.01 -12.16
N ILE A 5 -21.14 7.76 -13.23
CA ILE A 5 -21.57 9.16 -13.13
C ILE A 5 -23.09 9.17 -13.00
N PHE A 6 -23.60 9.79 -11.94
CA PHE A 6 -25.04 10.00 -11.71
C PHE A 6 -25.58 11.13 -12.58
N THR A 7 -24.88 12.28 -12.57
CA THR A 7 -25.26 13.46 -13.37
C THR A 7 -24.07 14.40 -13.56
N THR A 8 -24.26 15.40 -14.41
CA THR A 8 -23.30 16.50 -14.60
C THR A 8 -23.97 17.82 -14.33
N ARG A 9 -23.41 18.63 -13.43
CA ARG A 9 -23.90 19.98 -13.13
C ARG A 9 -22.76 20.98 -13.24
N ASN A 10 -22.95 22.05 -14.02
CA ASN A 10 -21.94 23.07 -14.27
C ASN A 10 -20.57 22.48 -14.70
N ASN A 11 -20.57 21.54 -15.63
CA ASN A 11 -19.39 20.77 -16.07
C ASN A 11 -18.68 19.94 -14.97
N ILE A 12 -19.28 19.79 -13.80
CA ILE A 12 -18.77 18.94 -12.72
C ILE A 12 -19.55 17.64 -12.74
N HIS A 13 -18.85 16.51 -12.83
CA HIS A 13 -19.44 15.18 -12.75
C HIS A 13 -19.74 14.82 -11.29
N ILE A 14 -20.97 14.39 -11.04
CA ILE A 14 -21.40 13.88 -9.73
C ILE A 14 -21.40 12.36 -9.79
N LEU A 15 -20.63 11.73 -8.92
CA LEU A 15 -20.54 10.27 -8.83
C LEU A 15 -21.80 9.68 -8.18
N ASP A 16 -22.15 8.47 -8.62
CA ASP A 16 -23.23 7.69 -8.07
C ASP A 16 -22.77 7.02 -6.76
N LEU A 17 -23.28 7.53 -5.62
CA LEU A 17 -22.88 7.07 -4.30
C LEU A 17 -23.34 5.63 -4.00
N GLU A 18 -24.41 5.15 -4.64
CA GLU A 18 -24.85 3.76 -4.48
C GLU A 18 -23.81 2.82 -5.11
N LYS A 19 -23.29 3.18 -6.28
CA LYS A 19 -22.20 2.42 -6.93
C LYS A 19 -20.89 2.52 -6.16
N THR A 20 -20.60 3.68 -5.54
CA THR A 20 -19.46 3.82 -4.63
C THR A 20 -19.58 2.85 -3.47
N LYS A 21 -20.76 2.81 -2.81
CA LYS A 21 -21.03 1.90 -1.69
C LYS A 21 -20.88 0.43 -2.11
N GLN A 22 -21.50 0.04 -3.22
CA GLN A 22 -21.42 -1.33 -3.74
C GLN A 22 -19.98 -1.73 -4.10
N GLY A 23 -19.20 -0.81 -4.71
CA GLY A 23 -17.80 -1.03 -5.03
C GLY A 23 -16.95 -1.22 -3.77
N LEU A 24 -17.17 -0.37 -2.76
CA LEU A 24 -16.47 -0.42 -1.48
C LEU A 24 -16.79 -1.72 -0.70
N GLU A 25 -18.05 -2.13 -0.65
CA GLU A 25 -18.46 -3.38 0.00
C GLU A 25 -17.81 -4.62 -0.65
N LYS A 26 -17.79 -4.66 -1.99
CA LYS A 26 -17.12 -5.74 -2.73
C LYS A 26 -15.62 -5.75 -2.46
N ALA A 27 -14.98 -4.59 -2.45
CA ALA A 27 -13.56 -4.45 -2.18
C ALA A 27 -13.22 -4.84 -0.72
N ALA A 28 -14.00 -4.39 0.25
CA ALA A 28 -13.85 -4.75 1.65
C ALA A 28 -14.01 -6.26 1.89
N LYS A 29 -15.02 -6.88 1.28
CA LYS A 29 -15.22 -8.33 1.34
C LYS A 29 -14.00 -9.08 0.79
N PHE A 30 -13.51 -8.68 -0.38
CA PHE A 30 -12.31 -9.28 -0.97
C PHE A 30 -11.07 -9.08 -0.09
N ALA A 31 -10.88 -7.89 0.48
CA ALA A 31 -9.78 -7.59 1.38
C ALA A 31 -9.83 -8.51 2.62
N LYS A 32 -11.00 -8.65 3.24
CA LYS A 32 -11.23 -9.54 4.39
C LYS A 32 -10.96 -11.00 4.04
N GLU A 33 -11.46 -11.50 2.91
CA GLU A 33 -11.22 -12.87 2.45
C GLU A 33 -9.75 -13.13 2.13
N THR A 34 -9.05 -12.17 1.53
CA THR A 34 -7.63 -12.28 1.21
C THR A 34 -6.80 -12.38 2.48
N THR A 35 -7.05 -11.52 3.46
CA THR A 35 -6.29 -11.48 4.70
C THR A 35 -6.62 -12.64 5.63
N SER A 36 -7.85 -13.17 5.61
CA SER A 36 -8.23 -14.38 6.37
C SER A 36 -7.49 -15.64 5.92
N ARG A 37 -6.96 -15.65 4.69
CA ARG A 37 -6.10 -16.72 4.15
C ARG A 37 -4.61 -16.45 4.31
N GLY A 38 -4.23 -15.41 5.09
CA GLY A 38 -2.85 -14.98 5.25
C GLY A 38 -2.27 -14.25 4.03
N GLY A 39 -3.13 -13.76 3.14
CA GLY A 39 -2.73 -12.94 1.99
C GLY A 39 -2.25 -11.54 2.42
N ILE A 40 -1.41 -10.94 1.58
CA ILE A 40 -0.82 -9.62 1.80
C ILE A 40 -1.48 -8.62 0.86
N ILE A 41 -1.95 -7.50 1.41
CA ILE A 41 -2.43 -6.35 0.63
C ILE A 41 -1.45 -5.21 0.82
N LEU A 42 -0.93 -4.65 -0.28
CA LEU A 42 -0.04 -3.50 -0.29
C LEU A 42 -0.84 -2.22 -0.53
N PHE A 43 -0.69 -1.23 0.34
CA PHE A 43 -1.30 0.08 0.17
C PHE A 43 -0.39 0.99 -0.66
N VAL A 44 -0.96 1.65 -1.69
CA VAL A 44 -0.23 2.54 -2.60
C VAL A 44 -0.96 3.87 -2.71
N GLY A 45 -0.25 4.96 -2.38
CA GLY A 45 -0.80 6.31 -2.48
C GLY A 45 0.29 7.35 -2.33
N THR A 46 0.82 7.80 -3.48
CA THR A 46 1.95 8.75 -3.51
C THR A 46 1.52 10.19 -3.69
N LYS A 47 0.23 10.44 -3.96
CA LYS A 47 -0.37 11.75 -4.10
C LYS A 47 -0.34 12.50 -2.75
N ARG A 48 -0.07 13.79 -2.77
CA ARG A 48 0.09 14.62 -1.57
C ARG A 48 -1.09 14.51 -0.60
N GLN A 49 -2.33 14.45 -1.11
CA GLN A 49 -3.55 14.38 -0.31
C GLN A 49 -3.74 13.02 0.39
N SER A 50 -3.30 11.92 -0.24
CA SER A 50 -3.48 10.55 0.28
C SER A 50 -2.32 10.05 1.13
N LYS A 51 -1.14 10.63 1.01
CA LYS A 51 0.14 10.13 1.51
C LYS A 51 0.15 9.80 3.00
N GLU A 52 -0.30 10.73 3.84
CA GLU A 52 -0.32 10.55 5.30
C GLU A 52 -1.52 9.71 5.75
N ILE A 53 -2.67 9.92 5.11
CA ILE A 53 -3.89 9.16 5.41
C ILE A 53 -3.64 7.67 5.17
N LEU A 54 -3.11 7.34 4.00
CA LEU A 54 -2.78 5.96 3.62
C LEU A 54 -1.73 5.34 4.55
N LYS A 55 -0.67 6.09 4.89
CA LYS A 55 0.36 5.62 5.82
C LYS A 55 -0.24 5.25 7.18
N ASN A 56 -1.05 6.13 7.75
CA ASN A 56 -1.68 5.91 9.06
C ASN A 56 -2.61 4.70 9.02
N SER A 57 -3.44 4.57 7.98
CA SER A 57 -4.34 3.43 7.79
C SER A 57 -3.59 2.12 7.59
N ALA A 58 -2.47 2.15 6.85
CA ALA A 58 -1.63 0.98 6.64
C ALA A 58 -0.93 0.52 7.93
N ILE A 59 -0.44 1.46 8.74
CA ILE A 59 0.17 1.16 10.05
C ILE A 59 -0.89 0.57 10.98
N ALA A 60 -2.09 1.16 11.07
CA ALA A 60 -3.18 0.67 11.89
C ALA A 60 -3.59 -0.78 11.53
N ALA A 61 -3.64 -1.10 10.24
CA ALA A 61 -3.92 -2.45 9.74
C ALA A 61 -2.67 -3.35 9.67
N ALA A 62 -1.50 -2.87 10.08
CA ALA A 62 -0.20 -3.56 9.99
C ALA A 62 0.10 -4.13 8.59
N VAL A 63 -0.28 -3.41 7.52
CA VAL A 63 -0.02 -3.80 6.12
C VAL A 63 1.15 -3.01 5.52
N PRO A 64 1.86 -3.57 4.53
CA PRO A 64 2.88 -2.83 3.81
C PRO A 64 2.28 -1.66 3.02
N TYR A 65 3.08 -0.60 2.81
CA TYR A 65 2.63 0.58 2.09
C TYR A 65 3.74 1.26 1.28
N VAL A 66 3.33 2.00 0.23
CA VAL A 66 4.16 2.91 -0.54
C VAL A 66 3.47 4.26 -0.60
N ASN A 67 4.02 5.26 0.10
CA ASN A 67 3.42 6.60 0.22
C ASN A 67 4.30 7.74 -0.29
N VAL A 68 5.54 7.48 -0.72
CA VAL A 68 6.45 8.53 -1.18
C VAL A 68 6.55 8.54 -2.71
N ARG A 69 6.95 7.42 -3.28
CA ARG A 69 7.10 7.24 -4.73
C ARG A 69 7.12 5.76 -5.07
N TRP A 70 6.34 5.37 -6.06
CA TRP A 70 6.48 4.05 -6.66
C TRP A 70 7.77 3.96 -7.48
N LEU A 71 8.59 2.97 -7.17
CA LEU A 71 9.79 2.71 -7.96
C LEU A 71 9.47 1.71 -9.06
N GLY A 72 9.78 2.07 -10.31
CA GLY A 72 9.63 1.14 -11.42
C GLY A 72 10.41 -0.15 -11.16
N GLY A 73 9.76 -1.29 -11.40
CA GLY A 73 10.34 -2.60 -11.11
C GLY A 73 10.00 -3.16 -9.72
N THR A 74 9.20 -2.46 -8.91
CA THR A 74 8.81 -2.93 -7.58
C THR A 74 8.18 -4.31 -7.62
N PHE A 75 7.37 -4.64 -8.62
CA PHE A 75 6.84 -5.99 -8.81
C PHE A 75 7.57 -6.75 -9.91
N THR A 76 7.79 -6.11 -11.04
CA THR A 76 8.39 -6.76 -12.21
C THR A 76 9.86 -7.13 -12.01
N ASN A 77 10.55 -6.49 -11.07
CA ASN A 77 11.93 -6.79 -10.66
C ASN A 77 12.08 -6.83 -9.14
N PHE A 78 11.17 -7.52 -8.47
CA PHE A 78 11.11 -7.58 -7.01
C PHE A 78 12.40 -8.09 -6.35
N LYS A 79 13.12 -9.01 -7.02
CA LYS A 79 14.41 -9.51 -6.52
C LYS A 79 15.45 -8.39 -6.36
N THR A 80 15.48 -7.44 -7.29
CA THR A 80 16.39 -6.28 -7.21
C THR A 80 15.98 -5.32 -6.10
N ILE A 81 14.67 -5.08 -5.93
CA ILE A 81 14.15 -4.29 -4.82
C ILE A 81 14.54 -4.92 -3.48
N GLN A 82 14.37 -6.23 -3.32
CA GLN A 82 14.80 -6.95 -2.12
C GLN A 82 16.31 -6.84 -1.84
N LYS A 83 17.15 -6.89 -2.89
CA LYS A 83 18.58 -6.67 -2.73
C LYS A 83 18.91 -5.27 -2.21
N THR A 84 18.18 -4.26 -2.70
CA THR A 84 18.33 -2.87 -2.24
C THR A 84 17.89 -2.70 -0.79
N ILE A 85 16.77 -3.32 -0.39
CA ILE A 85 16.29 -3.34 1.00
C ILE A 85 17.34 -3.99 1.91
N ARG A 86 17.87 -5.16 1.55
CA ARG A 86 18.94 -5.81 2.32
C ARG A 86 20.21 -4.98 2.42
N LYS A 87 20.55 -4.23 1.36
CA LYS A 87 21.68 -3.27 1.41
C LYS A 87 21.42 -2.19 2.44
N MET A 88 20.22 -1.64 2.47
CA MET A 88 19.80 -0.64 3.45
C MET A 88 19.91 -1.18 4.87
N GLU A 89 19.33 -2.35 5.14
CA GLU A 89 19.39 -3.02 6.45
C GLU A 89 20.84 -3.27 6.91
N LYS A 90 21.71 -3.69 6.00
CA LYS A 90 23.14 -3.87 6.29
C LYS A 90 23.84 -2.56 6.65
N LEU A 91 23.55 -1.47 5.93
CA LEU A 91 24.12 -0.15 6.25
C LEU A 91 23.59 0.39 7.59
N GLU A 92 22.32 0.17 7.90
CA GLU A 92 21.72 0.51 9.20
C GLU A 92 22.37 -0.29 10.35
N SER A 93 22.61 -1.58 10.14
CA SER A 93 23.31 -2.43 11.10
C SER A 93 24.75 -1.96 11.34
N LEU A 94 25.49 -1.61 10.29
CA LEU A 94 26.84 -1.05 10.40
C LEU A 94 26.87 0.29 11.14
N LYS A 95 25.82 1.11 10.95
CA LYS A 95 25.66 2.35 11.71
C LYS A 95 25.40 2.08 13.20
N ALA A 96 24.50 1.14 13.50
CA ALA A 96 24.15 0.79 14.87
C ALA A 96 25.29 0.14 15.66
N SER A 97 26.16 -0.64 15.00
CA SER A 97 27.35 -1.27 15.62
C SER A 97 28.52 -0.33 15.85
N GLY A 98 28.47 0.92 15.34
CA GLY A 98 29.61 1.85 15.40
C GLY A 98 30.75 1.53 14.41
N GLU A 99 30.60 0.48 13.59
CA GLU A 99 31.63 0.12 12.61
C GLU A 99 31.83 1.16 11.51
N LEU A 100 30.83 2.05 11.28
CA LEU A 100 31.00 3.15 10.34
C LEU A 100 32.07 4.15 10.84
N GLU A 101 32.23 4.31 12.14
CA GLU A 101 33.19 5.25 12.71
C GLU A 101 34.64 4.74 12.57
N SER A 102 34.85 3.43 12.66
CA SER A 102 36.16 2.80 12.55
C SER A 102 36.64 2.59 11.12
N ARG A 103 35.70 2.43 10.16
CA ARG A 103 36.03 2.04 8.78
C ARG A 103 35.98 3.16 7.75
N TYR A 104 35.27 4.26 8.04
CA TYR A 104 34.99 5.31 7.05
C TYR A 104 35.38 6.69 7.56
N THR A 105 35.85 7.55 6.66
CA THR A 105 36.13 8.95 6.95
C THR A 105 34.85 9.73 7.25
N LYS A 106 34.96 10.87 7.92
CA LYS A 106 33.80 11.74 8.25
C LYS A 106 32.93 12.08 7.03
N LYS A 107 33.57 12.33 5.87
CA LYS A 107 32.88 12.66 4.62
C LYS A 107 32.09 11.45 4.08
N GLU A 108 32.68 10.27 4.09
CA GLU A 108 32.02 9.04 3.63
C GLU A 108 30.85 8.65 4.53
N ARG A 109 31.01 8.77 5.84
CA ARG A 109 29.91 8.53 6.80
C ARG A 109 28.70 9.40 6.49
N LEU A 110 28.90 10.70 6.25
CA LEU A 110 27.82 11.61 5.88
C LEU A 110 27.11 11.21 4.58
N LEU A 111 27.85 10.71 3.58
CA LEU A 111 27.27 10.21 2.33
C LEU A 111 26.45 8.93 2.55
N ILE A 112 26.96 8.01 3.37
CA ILE A 112 26.25 6.77 3.74
C ILE A 112 24.97 7.11 4.51
N GLU A 113 25.02 8.02 5.46
CA GLU A 113 23.83 8.46 6.21
C GLU A 113 22.74 9.03 5.31
N ARG A 114 23.11 9.89 4.37
CA ARG A 114 22.18 10.43 3.37
C ARG A 114 21.59 9.33 2.47
N GLU A 115 22.39 8.32 2.11
CA GLU A 115 21.93 7.17 1.33
C GLU A 115 20.93 6.34 2.13
N ILE A 116 21.20 6.06 3.40
CA ILE A 116 20.29 5.35 4.32
C ILE A 116 18.95 6.11 4.42
N GLU A 117 18.99 7.43 4.71
CA GLU A 117 17.77 8.25 4.82
C GLU A 117 16.94 8.23 3.54
N LYS A 118 17.60 8.32 2.38
CA LYS A 118 16.92 8.26 1.08
C LYS A 118 16.27 6.90 0.84
N MET A 119 16.97 5.81 1.14
CA MET A 119 16.44 4.46 1.01
C MET A 119 15.31 4.20 2.02
N ARG A 120 15.47 4.63 3.28
CA ARG A 120 14.43 4.49 4.30
C ARG A 120 13.12 5.15 3.89
N LYS A 121 13.15 6.38 3.40
CA LYS A 121 11.95 7.08 2.89
C LYS A 121 11.22 6.31 1.80
N LEU A 122 11.94 5.54 0.97
CA LEU A 122 11.36 4.82 -0.17
C LEU A 122 10.89 3.41 0.19
N PHE A 123 11.57 2.75 1.13
CA PHE A 123 11.39 1.31 1.37
C PHE A 123 10.82 0.98 2.76
N GLU A 124 10.72 1.95 3.69
CA GLU A 124 10.24 1.72 5.05
C GLU A 124 8.95 0.89 5.08
N GLY A 125 7.96 1.27 4.26
CA GLY A 125 6.67 0.61 4.25
C GLY A 125 6.63 -0.78 3.61
N ILE A 126 7.65 -1.17 2.85
CA ILE A 126 7.73 -2.48 2.18
C ILE A 126 8.89 -3.36 2.68
N GLN A 127 9.62 -2.92 3.69
CA GLN A 127 10.78 -3.64 4.23
C GLN A 127 10.42 -5.05 4.70
N SER A 128 9.25 -5.21 5.32
CA SER A 128 8.76 -6.51 5.81
C SER A 128 8.31 -7.49 4.71
N MET A 129 8.17 -7.02 3.46
CA MET A 129 7.67 -7.86 2.36
C MET A 129 8.71 -8.86 1.87
N LYS A 130 8.47 -10.16 2.08
CA LYS A 130 9.32 -11.25 1.58
C LYS A 130 8.85 -11.83 0.25
N LYS A 131 7.59 -11.64 -0.13
CA LYS A 131 6.96 -12.08 -1.38
C LYS A 131 6.14 -10.96 -2.00
N LEU A 132 5.75 -11.11 -3.26
CA LEU A 132 4.78 -10.22 -3.89
C LEU A 132 3.46 -10.24 -3.13
N PRO A 133 2.74 -9.12 -3.04
CA PRO A 133 1.43 -9.08 -2.40
C PRO A 133 0.40 -9.79 -3.28
N ASP A 134 -0.67 -10.26 -2.66
CA ASP A 134 -1.80 -10.89 -3.36
C ASP A 134 -2.71 -9.84 -4.00
N ALA A 135 -2.75 -8.64 -3.41
CA ALA A 135 -3.45 -7.49 -3.95
C ALA A 135 -2.77 -6.16 -3.61
N ILE A 136 -3.09 -5.12 -4.39
CA ILE A 136 -2.78 -3.73 -4.06
C ILE A 136 -4.06 -2.93 -3.85
N PHE A 137 -4.01 -1.97 -2.92
CA PHE A 137 -5.02 -0.93 -2.75
C PHE A 137 -4.43 0.41 -3.16
N VAL A 138 -4.96 1.03 -4.22
CA VAL A 138 -4.43 2.24 -4.85
C VAL A 138 -5.39 3.39 -4.64
N THR A 139 -4.93 4.49 -4.04
CA THR A 139 -5.76 5.67 -3.73
C THR A 139 -5.94 6.64 -4.89
N ASP A 140 -5.10 6.58 -5.90
CA ASP A 140 -5.26 7.31 -7.17
C ASP A 140 -4.64 6.49 -8.30
N VAL A 141 -5.50 5.85 -9.08
CA VAL A 141 -5.10 4.96 -10.18
C VAL A 141 -4.36 5.68 -11.30
N LYS A 142 -4.68 6.96 -11.53
CA LYS A 142 -4.06 7.76 -12.56
C LYS A 142 -2.67 8.23 -12.14
N HIS A 143 -2.55 8.72 -10.92
CA HIS A 143 -1.28 9.17 -10.37
C HIS A 143 -0.29 8.03 -10.23
N ASP A 144 -0.71 6.91 -9.66
CA ASP A 144 0.09 5.72 -9.43
C ASP A 144 -0.03 4.68 -10.58
N SER A 145 -0.22 5.15 -11.82
CA SER A 145 -0.45 4.29 -13.00
C SER A 145 0.67 3.28 -13.27
N ILE A 146 1.90 3.58 -12.87
CA ILE A 146 3.03 2.64 -12.99
C ILE A 146 2.80 1.43 -12.07
N ALA A 147 2.36 1.66 -10.83
CA ALA A 147 2.03 0.60 -9.88
C ALA A 147 0.92 -0.30 -10.41
N VAL A 148 -0.12 0.30 -10.98
CA VAL A 148 -1.25 -0.41 -11.60
C VAL A 148 -0.79 -1.30 -12.76
N LYS A 149 0.02 -0.76 -13.69
CA LYS A 149 0.56 -1.52 -14.82
C LYS A 149 1.45 -2.68 -14.39
N GLU A 150 2.27 -2.47 -13.37
CA GLU A 150 3.11 -3.56 -12.83
C GLU A 150 2.29 -4.63 -12.12
N ALA A 151 1.25 -4.25 -11.38
CA ALA A 151 0.34 -5.18 -10.75
C ALA A 151 -0.40 -6.05 -11.79
N GLN A 152 -0.93 -5.44 -12.85
CA GLN A 152 -1.53 -6.15 -13.97
C GLN A 152 -0.56 -7.16 -14.61
N LYS A 153 0.67 -6.71 -14.91
CA LYS A 153 1.72 -7.58 -15.49
C LYS A 153 2.11 -8.73 -14.57
N SER A 154 2.10 -8.51 -13.28
CA SER A 154 2.45 -9.50 -12.25
C SER A 154 1.25 -10.31 -11.77
N LYS A 155 0.05 -10.11 -12.35
CA LYS A 155 -1.22 -10.76 -11.98
C LYS A 155 -1.60 -10.56 -10.51
N VAL A 156 -1.20 -9.44 -9.92
CA VAL A 156 -1.59 -9.00 -8.58
C VAL A 156 -2.96 -8.31 -8.69
N LYS A 157 -3.91 -8.65 -7.82
CA LYS A 157 -5.26 -8.07 -7.83
C LYS A 157 -5.22 -6.59 -7.46
N ILE A 158 -6.10 -5.80 -8.07
CA ILE A 158 -6.12 -4.34 -7.91
C ILE A 158 -7.45 -3.89 -7.33
N ILE A 159 -7.40 -3.28 -6.14
CA ILE A 159 -8.46 -2.47 -5.58
C ILE A 159 -8.08 -1.01 -5.86
N GLY A 160 -8.90 -0.27 -6.59
CA GLY A 160 -8.55 1.09 -6.99
C GLY A 160 -9.64 2.11 -6.69
N LEU A 161 -9.26 3.23 -6.10
CA LEU A 161 -10.09 4.43 -6.08
C LEU A 161 -10.02 5.07 -7.46
N VAL A 162 -11.17 5.28 -8.08
CA VAL A 162 -11.25 5.73 -9.47
C VAL A 162 -12.15 6.95 -9.55
N ASP A 163 -11.55 8.09 -9.88
CA ASP A 163 -12.26 9.33 -10.13
C ASP A 163 -12.75 9.42 -11.59
N THR A 164 -13.55 10.41 -11.88
CA THR A 164 -14.18 10.68 -13.18
C THR A 164 -13.20 10.84 -14.33
N ASN A 165 -11.96 11.25 -14.04
CA ASN A 165 -10.88 11.50 -15.00
C ASN A 165 -10.02 10.27 -15.31
N CYS A 166 -10.38 9.07 -14.78
CA CYS A 166 -9.64 7.82 -14.92
C CYS A 166 -10.41 6.78 -15.74
N SER A 167 -9.72 5.76 -16.28
CA SER A 167 -10.35 4.55 -16.81
C SER A 167 -10.41 3.47 -15.73
N PRO A 168 -11.56 2.82 -15.52
CA PRO A 168 -11.68 1.67 -14.62
C PRO A 168 -11.15 0.36 -15.22
N GLU A 169 -10.67 0.40 -16.49
CA GLU A 169 -10.20 -0.80 -17.18
C GLU A 169 -8.97 -1.42 -16.51
N GLY A 170 -9.00 -2.73 -16.33
CA GLY A 170 -7.90 -3.50 -15.75
C GLY A 170 -7.79 -3.38 -14.22
N ILE A 171 -8.83 -2.84 -13.55
CA ILE A 171 -8.95 -2.81 -12.10
C ILE A 171 -9.98 -3.87 -11.69
N ASP A 172 -9.59 -4.79 -10.80
CA ASP A 172 -10.46 -5.89 -10.38
C ASP A 172 -11.62 -5.41 -9.49
N TYR A 173 -11.33 -4.47 -8.57
CA TYR A 173 -12.30 -3.90 -7.63
C TYR A 173 -12.27 -2.38 -7.72
N VAL A 174 -13.20 -1.84 -8.49
CA VAL A 174 -13.35 -0.39 -8.71
C VAL A 174 -14.19 0.21 -7.60
N ILE A 175 -13.65 1.25 -6.95
CA ILE A 175 -14.37 2.07 -5.99
C ILE A 175 -14.48 3.49 -6.59
N PRO A 176 -15.62 3.86 -7.16
CA PRO A 176 -15.80 5.20 -7.71
C PRO A 176 -15.82 6.21 -6.56
N CYS A 177 -14.87 7.12 -6.53
CA CYS A 177 -14.83 8.17 -5.51
C CYS A 177 -13.96 9.36 -5.96
N ASN A 178 -14.06 10.46 -5.24
CA ASN A 178 -13.18 11.60 -5.43
C ASN A 178 -11.82 11.31 -4.77
N ASP A 179 -10.77 11.26 -5.57
CA ASP A 179 -9.39 10.97 -5.15
C ASP A 179 -8.58 12.20 -4.72
N ASP A 180 -9.20 13.40 -4.74
CA ASP A 180 -8.62 14.67 -4.27
C ASP A 180 -9.14 15.08 -2.89
N ALA A 181 -10.32 14.61 -2.49
CA ALA A 181 -10.95 14.96 -1.22
C ALA A 181 -10.40 14.10 -0.08
N THR A 182 -9.64 14.71 0.84
CA THR A 182 -9.02 14.03 1.98
C THR A 182 -10.01 13.20 2.81
N LYS A 183 -11.21 13.75 3.10
CA LYS A 183 -12.27 13.03 3.82
C LYS A 183 -12.80 11.79 3.09
N SER A 184 -12.88 11.86 1.75
CA SER A 184 -13.28 10.72 0.92
C SER A 184 -12.21 9.62 0.99
N ILE A 185 -10.95 9.98 0.79
CA ILE A 185 -9.81 9.06 0.87
C ILE A 185 -9.73 8.41 2.25
N GLU A 186 -9.88 9.21 3.32
CA GLU A 186 -9.84 8.73 4.71
C GLU A 186 -10.93 7.68 4.97
N LEU A 187 -12.16 7.94 4.55
CA LEU A 187 -13.26 6.99 4.68
C LEU A 187 -12.95 5.67 3.93
N MET A 188 -12.49 5.74 2.68
CA MET A 188 -12.19 4.55 1.91
C MET A 188 -11.03 3.76 2.53
N CYS A 189 -9.98 4.45 2.98
CA CYS A 189 -8.84 3.83 3.65
C CYS A 189 -9.25 3.15 4.97
N SER A 190 -10.11 3.78 5.80
CA SER A 190 -10.54 3.20 7.07
C SER A 190 -11.36 1.94 6.86
N VAL A 191 -12.34 1.94 5.96
CA VAL A 191 -13.18 0.76 5.68
C VAL A 191 -12.33 -0.43 5.18
N ILE A 192 -11.39 -0.18 4.27
CA ILE A 192 -10.50 -1.25 3.77
C ILE A 192 -9.56 -1.74 4.90
N SER A 193 -9.02 -0.84 5.72
CA SER A 193 -8.17 -1.19 6.88
C SER A 193 -8.92 -2.03 7.90
N GLU A 194 -10.15 -1.66 8.22
CA GLU A 194 -11.02 -2.41 9.15
C GLU A 194 -11.31 -3.81 8.61
N ALA A 195 -11.68 -3.93 7.33
CA ALA A 195 -11.91 -5.21 6.68
C ALA A 195 -10.67 -6.13 6.70
N ILE A 196 -9.47 -5.57 6.52
CA ILE A 196 -8.20 -6.29 6.63
C ILE A 196 -7.98 -6.80 8.06
N THR A 197 -8.22 -5.95 9.05
CA THR A 197 -8.04 -6.26 10.47
C THR A 197 -9.00 -7.38 10.89
N GLU A 198 -10.28 -7.27 10.51
CA GLU A 198 -11.27 -8.32 10.73
C GLU A 198 -10.90 -9.65 10.07
N GLY A 199 -10.38 -9.59 8.83
CA GLY A 199 -9.92 -10.77 8.11
C GLY A 199 -8.79 -11.50 8.84
N ARG A 200 -7.83 -10.77 9.40
CA ARG A 200 -6.73 -11.34 10.20
C ARG A 200 -7.20 -11.96 11.49
N GLN A 201 -8.15 -11.32 12.19
CA GLN A 201 -8.71 -11.88 13.44
C GLN A 201 -9.50 -13.16 13.20
N ALA A 202 -10.06 -13.35 12.01
CA ALA A 202 -10.78 -14.57 11.64
C ALA A 202 -9.85 -15.75 11.29
N THR A 203 -8.53 -15.53 11.20
CA THR A 203 -7.55 -16.57 10.86
C THR A 203 -7.34 -17.51 12.07
N PRO A 204 -7.49 -18.84 11.94
CA PRO A 204 -7.34 -19.78 13.07
C PRO A 204 -5.92 -19.84 13.67
N VAL A 205 -4.91 -19.35 12.98
CA VAL A 205 -3.48 -19.42 13.36
C VAL A 205 -3.14 -18.59 14.60
N THR A 206 -3.91 -17.54 14.90
CA THR A 206 -3.69 -16.72 16.11
C THR A 206 -4.11 -17.41 17.40
N LYS A 207 -5.00 -18.43 17.33
CA LYS A 207 -5.47 -19.15 18.54
C LYS A 207 -4.48 -20.19 19.07
N GLU A 208 -3.53 -20.63 18.27
CA GLU A 208 -2.49 -21.59 18.72
C GLU A 208 -1.26 -20.88 19.33
N ALA A 209 -0.93 -19.67 18.86
CA ALA A 209 0.17 -18.89 19.44
C ALA A 209 -0.16 -18.36 20.83
N ASP A 210 -1.40 -17.92 21.08
CA ASP A 210 -1.85 -17.44 22.39
C ASP A 210 -1.98 -18.59 23.42
N LYS A 211 -2.36 -19.79 22.99
CA LYS A 211 -2.40 -20.95 23.86
C LYS A 211 -1.03 -21.48 24.34
N LEU A 212 0.04 -21.18 23.57
CA LEU A 212 1.41 -21.54 23.94
C LEU A 212 2.06 -20.54 24.91
N ILE A 213 1.47 -19.36 25.08
CA ILE A 213 1.95 -18.34 26.02
C ILE A 213 1.27 -18.49 27.39
N GLU A 214 0.02 -18.99 27.45
CA GLU A 214 -0.71 -19.21 28.69
C GLU A 214 -0.33 -20.52 29.44
N THR A 215 0.52 -21.36 28.83
CA THR A 215 0.96 -22.64 29.41
C THR A 215 2.45 -22.66 29.81
N LYS A 216 3.06 -21.50 29.99
CA LYS A 216 4.39 -21.36 30.60
C LYS A 216 4.32 -20.31 31.71
#